data_b4dde9120ec4f525212cf8d93d0f51c4
#
_entry.id   b4dde9120ec4f525212cf8d93d0f51c4
#
_cell.length_a   1.000
_cell.length_b   1.000
_cell.length_c   1.000
_cell.angle_alpha   90.00
_cell.angle_beta   90.00
_cell.angle_gamma   90.00
#
_symmetry.space_group_name_H-M   'P 1'
#
loop_
_entity.id
_entity.type
_entity.pdbx_description
1 polymer ?
#
loop_
_entity_poly.entity_id
_entity_poly.type
_entity_poly.pdbx_seq_one_letter_code
_entity_poly.pdbx_strand_id
1 'polypeptide(L)'
;MKKKAYILCTVLAALCMMACSGKEKKQNTDVLKVTTETVCLSSDAAPASYVGVVEEGTSVAVSFTGMGMIRQVHVSEGSHVRKGQLLAEMDKTQAENALAMAQATHKQATDALERMRKLHENKSLADMKWVEVQSKVEQAEASLSAARKMLEDCSIHAPIDGVVGKKSLSAGETALPSQPVVSILSIRKLKVKVSIPEREIAVISPSTPSSLTIEALNGKQVSGGAIEKGVV
;
A
#
# COMPACT_ATOMS: atom_id res chain seq x y z
N MET A 1 30.11 123.21 -6.29
CA MET A 1 28.90 122.37 -6.55
C MET A 1 29.17 120.87 -6.81
N LYS A 2 30.40 120.42 -7.07
CA LYS A 2 30.75 119.03 -7.37
C LYS A 2 30.85 118.12 -6.14
N LYS A 3 31.14 118.55 -4.94
CA LYS A 3 31.30 117.75 -3.70
C LYS A 3 29.96 117.25 -3.13
N LYS A 4 28.87 117.99 -3.32
CA LYS A 4 27.54 117.56 -2.84
C LYS A 4 26.92 116.45 -3.68
N ALA A 5 27.30 116.36 -4.97
CA ALA A 5 26.83 115.26 -5.85
C ALA A 5 27.49 113.93 -5.51
N TYR A 6 28.75 113.90 -5.12
CA TYR A 6 29.45 112.67 -4.72
C TYR A 6 28.90 112.07 -3.42
N ILE A 7 28.56 112.94 -2.46
CA ILE A 7 28.00 112.49 -1.17
C ILE A 7 26.57 111.87 -1.39
N LEU A 8 25.83 112.51 -2.30
CA LEU A 8 24.51 112.01 -2.61
C LEU A 8 24.56 110.60 -3.34
N CYS A 9 25.58 110.47 -4.22
CA CYS A 9 25.78 109.21 -4.97
C CYS A 9 26.28 108.05 -4.07
N THR A 10 27.16 108.36 -3.08
CA THR A 10 27.64 107.34 -2.13
C THR A 10 26.57 106.92 -1.12
N VAL A 11 25.71 107.89 -0.71
CA VAL A 11 24.57 107.52 0.18
C VAL A 11 23.54 106.69 -0.56
N LEU A 12 23.30 106.99 -1.86
CA LEU A 12 22.37 106.20 -2.70
C LEU A 12 22.93 104.80 -2.98
N ALA A 13 24.25 104.64 -3.19
CA ALA A 13 24.92 103.38 -3.37
C ALA A 13 24.93 102.50 -2.09
N ALA A 14 25.06 103.14 -0.91
CA ALA A 14 24.97 102.43 0.37
C ALA A 14 23.56 102.00 0.68
N LEU A 15 22.51 102.70 0.18
CA LEU A 15 21.11 102.28 0.38
C LEU A 15 20.70 101.08 -0.49
N CYS A 16 21.35 100.94 -1.66
CA CYS A 16 21.09 99.75 -2.55
C CYS A 16 21.69 98.47 -2.02
N MET A 17 22.70 98.54 -1.15
CA MET A 17 23.28 97.27 -0.63
C MET A 17 22.50 96.65 0.55
N MET A 18 21.49 97.32 1.08
CA MET A 18 20.68 96.79 2.18
C MET A 18 19.37 96.09 1.73
N ALA A 19 19.12 96.06 0.41
CA ALA A 19 17.86 95.50 -0.12
C ALA A 19 17.90 93.98 -0.53
N CYS A 20 19.03 93.28 -0.32
CA CYS A 20 19.16 91.85 -0.64
C CYS A 20 19.26 91.00 0.62
N SER A 21 18.39 91.26 1.62
CA SER A 21 18.17 90.24 2.64
C SER A 21 16.95 89.36 2.20
N GLY A 22 17.20 88.46 1.24
CA GLY A 22 16.28 87.46 0.89
C GLY A 22 16.05 86.47 2.09
N LYS A 23 14.87 86.58 2.68
CA LYS A 23 14.43 85.52 3.60
C LYS A 23 14.48 84.19 2.88
N GLU A 24 15.45 83.33 3.19
CA GLU A 24 15.42 81.97 2.90
C GLU A 24 14.15 81.36 3.58
N LYS A 25 13.13 81.07 2.75
CA LYS A 25 12.06 80.22 3.15
C LYS A 25 12.69 78.83 3.43
N LYS A 26 12.91 78.54 4.72
CA LYS A 26 13.12 77.17 5.11
C LYS A 26 11.93 76.36 4.58
N GLN A 27 12.11 75.66 3.45
CA GLN A 27 11.24 74.57 3.06
C GLN A 27 11.31 73.54 4.20
N ASN A 28 10.28 73.56 5.02
CA ASN A 28 10.01 72.38 5.86
C ASN A 28 9.79 71.18 4.90
N THR A 29 10.87 70.54 4.55
CA THR A 29 10.76 69.16 4.04
C THR A 29 10.34 68.38 5.26
N ASP A 30 9.04 68.14 5.38
CA ASP A 30 8.53 67.06 6.23
C ASP A 30 9.19 65.78 5.75
N VAL A 31 10.29 65.43 6.41
CA VAL A 31 10.92 64.12 6.20
C VAL A 31 9.97 63.12 6.77
N LEU A 32 9.18 62.52 5.88
CA LEU A 32 8.39 61.36 6.21
C LEU A 32 9.33 60.28 6.76
N LYS A 33 9.27 60.07 8.07
CA LYS A 33 9.94 58.95 8.70
C LYS A 33 9.23 57.68 8.21
N VAL A 34 9.82 57.02 7.24
CA VAL A 34 9.40 55.65 6.80
C VAL A 34 10.18 54.63 7.62
N THR A 35 9.48 53.81 8.32
CA THR A 35 10.07 52.63 8.94
C THR A 35 10.12 51.56 7.85
N THR A 36 11.30 51.22 7.41
CA THR A 36 11.52 50.13 6.47
C THR A 36 11.81 48.86 7.29
N GLU A 37 11.02 47.84 7.09
CA GLU A 37 11.27 46.50 7.60
C GLU A 37 11.87 45.66 6.49
N THR A 38 13.01 45.05 6.76
CA THR A 38 13.63 44.13 5.80
C THR A 38 12.85 42.85 5.85
N VAL A 39 12.09 42.57 4.81
CA VAL A 39 11.42 41.26 4.64
C VAL A 39 12.52 40.26 4.33
N CYS A 40 12.92 39.49 5.33
CA CYS A 40 13.72 38.32 5.12
C CYS A 40 12.77 37.25 4.61
N LEU A 41 13.09 36.62 3.48
CA LEU A 41 12.48 35.36 3.07
C LEU A 41 12.87 34.32 4.14
N SER A 42 11.98 34.12 5.11
CA SER A 42 12.09 32.97 6.00
C SER A 42 11.95 31.70 5.15
N SER A 43 13.02 30.95 5.09
CA SER A 43 12.98 29.62 4.48
C SER A 43 12.28 28.58 5.37
N ASP A 44 11.67 28.99 6.47
CA ASP A 44 10.78 28.20 7.27
C ASP A 44 9.47 27.98 6.49
N ALA A 45 9.56 27.18 5.44
CA ALA A 45 8.38 26.60 4.85
C ALA A 45 7.72 25.77 5.97
N ALA A 46 6.60 26.27 6.48
CA ALA A 46 5.80 25.51 7.43
C ALA A 46 5.59 24.11 6.83
N PRO A 47 5.80 23.05 7.61
CA PRO A 47 5.65 21.69 7.10
C PRO A 47 4.25 21.55 6.50
N ALA A 48 4.19 21.16 5.23
CA ALA A 48 2.92 20.93 4.58
C ALA A 48 2.19 19.81 5.31
N SER A 49 0.93 20.05 5.68
CA SER A 49 0.10 19.09 6.39
C SER A 49 -1.04 18.63 5.48
N TYR A 50 -1.21 17.32 5.36
CA TYR A 50 -2.25 16.71 4.55
C TYR A 50 -3.02 15.69 5.36
N VAL A 51 -4.29 15.55 5.05
CA VAL A 51 -5.12 14.49 5.62
C VAL A 51 -4.88 13.21 4.84
N GLY A 52 -4.60 12.12 5.56
CA GLY A 52 -4.39 10.80 4.99
C GLY A 52 -5.37 9.76 5.54
N VAL A 53 -5.63 8.74 4.75
CA VAL A 53 -6.41 7.56 5.15
C VAL A 53 -5.46 6.40 5.36
N VAL A 54 -5.62 5.73 6.50
CA VAL A 54 -4.86 4.51 6.79
C VAL A 54 -5.51 3.36 6.04
N GLU A 55 -4.74 2.71 5.19
CA GLU A 55 -5.15 1.53 4.44
C GLU A 55 -4.29 0.33 4.86
N GLU A 56 -4.82 -0.87 4.66
CA GLU A 56 -4.05 -2.09 4.83
C GLU A 56 -2.92 -2.17 3.81
N GLY A 57 -1.74 -2.60 4.26
CA GLY A 57 -0.58 -2.74 3.36
C GLY A 57 -0.73 -3.86 2.33
N THR A 58 -1.45 -4.92 2.69
CA THR A 58 -1.71 -6.07 1.83
C THR A 58 -3.04 -6.68 2.21
N SER A 59 -3.91 -6.87 1.23
CA SER A 59 -5.15 -7.62 1.33
C SER A 59 -5.05 -8.85 0.42
N VAL A 60 -5.34 -10.03 0.97
CA VAL A 60 -5.34 -11.28 0.22
C VAL A 60 -6.75 -11.85 0.23
N ALA A 61 -7.38 -11.90 -0.94
CA ALA A 61 -8.65 -12.58 -1.13
C ALA A 61 -8.41 -14.10 -1.21
N VAL A 62 -9.12 -14.86 -0.41
CA VAL A 62 -9.02 -16.32 -0.35
C VAL A 62 -10.29 -16.91 -0.91
N SER A 63 -10.13 -17.79 -1.91
CA SER A 63 -11.22 -18.47 -2.63
C SER A 63 -10.96 -19.96 -2.71
N PHE A 64 -12.02 -20.73 -2.94
CA PHE A 64 -11.87 -22.14 -3.33
C PHE A 64 -11.39 -22.26 -4.77
N THR A 65 -10.64 -23.32 -5.04
CA THR A 65 -10.18 -23.66 -6.39
C THR A 65 -11.30 -24.36 -7.17
N GLY A 66 -12.10 -25.17 -6.48
CA GLY A 66 -13.23 -25.91 -7.03
C GLY A 66 -14.58 -25.25 -6.77
N MET A 67 -15.63 -25.86 -7.34
CA MET A 67 -17.03 -25.51 -7.10
C MET A 67 -17.65 -26.50 -6.10
N GLY A 68 -18.42 -25.98 -5.16
CA GLY A 68 -19.14 -26.81 -4.18
C GLY A 68 -19.90 -26.00 -3.15
N MET A 69 -20.75 -26.67 -2.37
CA MET A 69 -21.48 -26.06 -1.28
C MET A 69 -20.57 -25.87 -0.06
N ILE A 70 -20.54 -24.67 0.50
CA ILE A 70 -19.79 -24.37 1.73
C ILE A 70 -20.49 -25.04 2.90
N ARG A 71 -19.78 -25.96 3.56
CA ARG A 71 -20.28 -26.64 4.74
C ARG A 71 -20.17 -25.76 5.97
N GLN A 72 -19.02 -25.12 6.15
CA GLN A 72 -18.75 -24.28 7.31
C GLN A 72 -17.69 -23.23 7.01
N VAL A 73 -17.86 -22.05 7.61
CA VAL A 73 -16.85 -20.98 7.69
C VAL A 73 -16.47 -20.83 9.17
N HIS A 74 -15.20 -21.06 9.48
CA HIS A 74 -14.68 -21.13 10.87
C HIS A 74 -14.24 -19.78 11.43
N VAL A 75 -14.31 -18.72 10.64
CA VAL A 75 -13.83 -17.40 11.00
C VAL A 75 -14.93 -16.35 10.87
N SER A 76 -14.80 -15.26 11.63
CA SER A 76 -15.67 -14.09 11.59
C SER A 76 -14.87 -12.86 11.19
N GLU A 77 -15.54 -11.86 10.64
CA GLU A 77 -14.91 -10.55 10.37
C GLU A 77 -14.29 -9.97 11.64
N GLY A 78 -13.11 -9.40 11.50
CA GLY A 78 -12.32 -8.87 12.62
C GLY A 78 -11.52 -9.92 13.42
N SER A 79 -11.69 -11.23 13.18
CA SER A 79 -10.93 -12.24 13.88
C SER A 79 -9.47 -12.33 13.39
N HIS A 80 -8.55 -12.58 14.33
CA HIS A 80 -7.15 -12.82 13.98
C HIS A 80 -6.95 -14.25 13.48
N VAL A 81 -6.20 -14.39 12.40
CA VAL A 81 -5.85 -15.68 11.81
C VAL A 81 -4.36 -15.81 11.62
N ARG A 82 -3.87 -17.04 11.73
CA ARG A 82 -2.47 -17.41 11.50
C ARG A 82 -2.33 -18.11 10.15
N LYS A 83 -1.19 -17.95 9.51
CA LYS A 83 -0.86 -18.70 8.30
C LYS A 83 -1.05 -20.19 8.52
N GLY A 84 -1.77 -20.87 7.58
CA GLY A 84 -2.12 -22.28 7.66
C GLY A 84 -3.39 -22.59 8.46
N GLN A 85 -4.01 -21.60 9.12
CA GLN A 85 -5.27 -21.81 9.85
C GLN A 85 -6.41 -22.08 8.87
N LEU A 86 -7.26 -23.09 9.19
CA LEU A 86 -8.47 -23.42 8.43
C LEU A 86 -9.48 -22.25 8.52
N LEU A 87 -9.93 -21.79 7.36
CA LEU A 87 -10.88 -20.67 7.24
C LEU A 87 -12.29 -21.14 6.91
N ALA A 88 -12.40 -22.03 5.92
CA ALA A 88 -13.68 -22.58 5.49
C ALA A 88 -13.47 -23.95 4.84
N GLU A 89 -14.54 -24.72 4.79
CA GLU A 89 -14.58 -26.03 4.12
C GLU A 89 -15.87 -26.21 3.35
N MET A 90 -15.75 -26.86 2.20
CA MET A 90 -16.87 -27.35 1.39
C MET A 90 -17.29 -28.76 1.81
N ASP A 91 -18.40 -29.22 1.27
CA ASP A 91 -18.77 -30.65 1.36
C ASP A 91 -17.70 -31.52 0.68
N LYS A 92 -17.11 -32.42 1.47
CA LYS A 92 -16.00 -33.28 1.09
C LYS A 92 -16.44 -34.65 0.56
N THR A 93 -17.74 -34.96 0.65
CA THR A 93 -18.28 -36.34 0.40
C THR A 93 -17.84 -36.88 -0.95
N GLN A 94 -17.95 -36.09 -2.01
CA GLN A 94 -17.54 -36.52 -3.35
C GLN A 94 -16.02 -36.74 -3.47
N ALA A 95 -15.24 -35.82 -2.90
CA ALA A 95 -13.78 -35.86 -2.91
C ALA A 95 -13.24 -37.05 -2.09
N GLU A 96 -13.86 -37.36 -0.93
CA GLU A 96 -13.54 -38.51 -0.10
C GLU A 96 -13.82 -39.81 -0.83
N ASN A 97 -14.98 -39.96 -1.50
CA ASN A 97 -15.31 -41.09 -2.31
C ASN A 97 -14.34 -41.29 -3.49
N ALA A 98 -14.01 -40.19 -4.19
CA ALA A 98 -13.02 -40.21 -5.28
C ALA A 98 -11.63 -40.65 -4.78
N LEU A 99 -11.22 -40.18 -3.60
CA LEU A 99 -9.98 -40.61 -2.97
C LEU A 99 -9.99 -42.09 -2.61
N ALA A 100 -11.07 -42.57 -2.02
CA ALA A 100 -11.21 -44.00 -1.67
C ALA A 100 -11.13 -44.92 -2.90
N MET A 101 -11.78 -44.52 -4.00
CA MET A 101 -11.68 -45.25 -5.28
C MET A 101 -10.26 -45.25 -5.84
N ALA A 102 -9.59 -44.09 -5.86
CA ALA A 102 -8.24 -44.02 -6.35
C ALA A 102 -7.24 -44.78 -5.48
N GLN A 103 -7.42 -44.79 -4.16
CA GLN A 103 -6.65 -45.62 -3.23
C GLN A 103 -6.79 -47.12 -3.50
N ALA A 104 -8.02 -47.58 -3.72
CA ALA A 104 -8.29 -48.99 -4.04
C ALA A 104 -7.62 -49.39 -5.37
N THR A 105 -7.73 -48.54 -6.40
CA THR A 105 -7.10 -48.78 -7.71
C THR A 105 -5.57 -48.80 -7.62
N HIS A 106 -4.99 -47.85 -6.89
CA HIS A 106 -3.54 -47.79 -6.67
C HIS A 106 -3.06 -49.05 -5.92
N LYS A 107 -3.75 -49.45 -4.87
CA LYS A 107 -3.44 -50.69 -4.12
C LYS A 107 -3.47 -51.89 -5.04
N GLN A 108 -4.53 -52.04 -5.86
CA GLN A 108 -4.64 -53.15 -6.81
C GLN A 108 -3.48 -53.18 -7.80
N ALA A 109 -3.09 -52.03 -8.35
CA ALA A 109 -1.97 -51.92 -9.29
C ALA A 109 -0.62 -52.26 -8.61
N THR A 110 -0.41 -51.79 -7.39
CA THR A 110 0.81 -52.07 -6.60
C THR A 110 0.90 -53.56 -6.24
N ASP A 111 -0.20 -54.18 -5.80
CA ASP A 111 -0.25 -55.60 -5.49
C ASP A 111 0.02 -56.46 -6.75
N ALA A 112 -0.45 -56.02 -7.92
CA ALA A 112 -0.15 -56.66 -9.19
C ALA A 112 1.32 -56.54 -9.56
N LEU A 113 1.92 -55.34 -9.40
CA LEU A 113 3.33 -55.09 -9.65
C LEU A 113 4.20 -56.02 -8.77
N GLU A 114 3.88 -56.13 -7.50
CA GLU A 114 4.66 -56.96 -6.57
C GLU A 114 4.64 -58.45 -7.00
N ARG A 115 3.47 -58.97 -7.40
CA ARG A 115 3.36 -60.34 -7.93
C ARG A 115 4.16 -60.50 -9.22
N MET A 116 4.07 -59.56 -10.15
CA MET A 116 4.78 -59.61 -11.44
C MET A 116 6.28 -59.42 -11.28
N ARG A 117 6.74 -58.68 -10.29
CA ARG A 117 8.17 -58.48 -9.98
C ARG A 117 8.84 -59.84 -9.71
N LYS A 118 8.26 -60.69 -8.91
CA LYS A 118 8.81 -62.05 -8.63
C LYS A 118 8.95 -62.90 -9.88
N LEU A 119 7.98 -62.80 -10.80
CA LEU A 119 8.05 -63.50 -12.09
C LEU A 119 9.09 -62.89 -13.03
N HIS A 120 9.25 -61.60 -13.03
CA HIS A 120 10.26 -60.92 -13.85
C HIS A 120 11.67 -61.23 -13.36
N GLU A 121 11.94 -61.19 -12.07
CA GLU A 121 13.20 -61.56 -11.44
C GLU A 121 13.62 -63.00 -11.80
N ASN A 122 12.65 -63.92 -11.90
CA ASN A 122 12.85 -65.33 -12.32
C ASN A 122 12.88 -65.52 -13.85
N LYS A 123 12.94 -64.43 -14.63
CA LYS A 123 12.95 -64.43 -16.12
C LYS A 123 11.73 -65.18 -16.72
N SER A 124 10.62 -65.25 -15.98
CA SER A 124 9.38 -65.95 -16.39
C SER A 124 8.31 -64.96 -16.89
N LEU A 125 8.63 -63.68 -17.01
CA LEU A 125 7.74 -62.64 -17.49
C LEU A 125 8.41 -61.90 -18.67
N ALA A 126 7.63 -61.69 -19.75
CA ALA A 126 8.10 -60.85 -20.87
C ALA A 126 8.30 -59.39 -20.46
N ASP A 127 9.37 -58.76 -20.92
CA ASP A 127 9.72 -57.38 -20.59
C ASP A 127 8.58 -56.40 -20.92
N MET A 128 7.91 -56.63 -22.06
CA MET A 128 6.74 -55.79 -22.44
C MET A 128 5.65 -55.83 -21.38
N LYS A 129 5.38 -57.02 -20.77
CA LYS A 129 4.36 -57.14 -19.73
C LYS A 129 4.79 -56.50 -18.40
N TRP A 130 6.08 -56.55 -18.12
CA TRP A 130 6.65 -55.84 -16.98
C TRP A 130 6.44 -54.31 -17.09
N VAL A 131 6.79 -53.72 -18.26
CA VAL A 131 6.60 -52.30 -18.55
C VAL A 131 5.11 -51.92 -18.47
N GLU A 132 4.20 -52.77 -19.01
CA GLU A 132 2.75 -52.50 -18.91
C GLU A 132 2.27 -52.40 -17.46
N VAL A 133 2.73 -53.27 -16.57
CA VAL A 133 2.33 -53.24 -15.15
C VAL A 133 2.90 -52.04 -14.43
N GLN A 134 4.16 -51.68 -14.74
CA GLN A 134 4.74 -50.44 -14.20
C GLN A 134 3.93 -49.21 -14.60
N SER A 135 3.61 -49.07 -15.88
CA SER A 135 2.79 -47.95 -16.38
C SER A 135 1.42 -47.87 -15.74
N LYS A 136 0.79 -49.04 -15.39
CA LYS A 136 -0.47 -49.06 -14.65
C LYS A 136 -0.34 -48.55 -13.23
N VAL A 137 0.77 -48.84 -12.55
CA VAL A 137 1.03 -48.26 -11.21
C VAL A 137 1.24 -46.73 -11.29
N GLU A 138 2.03 -46.26 -12.23
CA GLU A 138 2.25 -44.82 -12.44
C GLU A 138 0.94 -44.07 -12.73
N GLN A 139 0.07 -44.68 -13.58
CA GLN A 139 -1.26 -44.13 -13.86
C GLN A 139 -2.14 -44.07 -12.62
N ALA A 140 -2.13 -45.13 -11.81
CA ALA A 140 -2.91 -45.22 -10.58
C ALA A 140 -2.39 -44.23 -9.51
N GLU A 141 -1.09 -44.05 -9.43
CA GLU A 141 -0.44 -43.06 -8.53
C GLU A 141 -0.81 -41.62 -8.91
N ALA A 142 -0.77 -41.30 -10.22
CA ALA A 142 -1.22 -40.01 -10.72
C ALA A 142 -2.69 -39.75 -10.38
N SER A 143 -3.55 -40.74 -10.55
CA SER A 143 -4.97 -40.63 -10.20
C SER A 143 -5.17 -40.44 -8.69
N LEU A 144 -4.41 -41.15 -7.87
CA LEU A 144 -4.43 -41.00 -6.42
C LEU A 144 -3.99 -39.59 -5.98
N SER A 145 -2.94 -39.09 -6.60
CA SER A 145 -2.45 -37.73 -6.34
C SER A 145 -3.50 -36.67 -6.69
N ALA A 146 -4.17 -36.83 -7.85
CA ALA A 146 -5.25 -35.93 -8.27
C ALA A 146 -6.43 -35.95 -7.28
N ALA A 147 -6.84 -37.15 -6.83
CA ALA A 147 -7.92 -37.27 -5.85
C ALA A 147 -7.57 -36.68 -4.48
N ARG A 148 -6.33 -36.84 -4.02
CA ARG A 148 -5.84 -36.17 -2.81
C ARG A 148 -5.93 -34.66 -2.94
N LYS A 149 -5.46 -34.12 -4.07
CA LYS A 149 -5.50 -32.67 -4.33
C LYS A 149 -6.95 -32.15 -4.35
N MET A 150 -7.89 -32.91 -4.95
CA MET A 150 -9.30 -32.53 -4.95
C MET A 150 -9.85 -32.44 -3.52
N LEU A 151 -9.46 -33.35 -2.63
CA LEU A 151 -9.89 -33.33 -1.22
C LEU A 151 -9.25 -32.11 -0.46
N GLU A 152 -7.98 -31.83 -0.69
CA GLU A 152 -7.33 -30.67 -0.13
C GLU A 152 -8.03 -29.37 -0.56
N ASP A 153 -8.40 -29.27 -1.84
CA ASP A 153 -9.05 -28.09 -2.42
C ASP A 153 -10.47 -27.86 -1.86
N CYS A 154 -11.05 -28.82 -1.17
CA CYS A 154 -12.29 -28.65 -0.40
C CYS A 154 -12.10 -27.86 0.90
N SER A 155 -10.89 -27.50 1.27
CA SER A 155 -10.57 -26.73 2.49
C SER A 155 -9.66 -25.58 2.13
N ILE A 156 -9.98 -24.38 2.61
CA ILE A 156 -9.14 -23.22 2.42
C ILE A 156 -8.48 -22.80 3.73
N HIS A 157 -7.22 -22.46 3.61
CA HIS A 157 -6.38 -22.05 4.74
C HIS A 157 -5.83 -20.66 4.51
N ALA A 158 -5.51 -19.97 5.61
CA ALA A 158 -4.93 -18.63 5.56
C ALA A 158 -3.53 -18.65 4.92
N PRO A 159 -3.28 -17.91 3.83
CA PRO A 159 -1.96 -17.85 3.20
C PRO A 159 -0.96 -16.99 3.99
N ILE A 160 -1.46 -16.05 4.80
CA ILE A 160 -0.68 -15.12 5.64
C ILE A 160 -1.29 -14.98 7.03
N ASP A 161 -0.49 -14.46 7.98
CA ASP A 161 -1.02 -13.98 9.26
C ASP A 161 -1.72 -12.63 9.06
N GLY A 162 -2.84 -12.43 9.74
CA GLY A 162 -3.58 -11.18 9.61
C GLY A 162 -4.90 -11.16 10.36
N VAL A 163 -5.76 -10.27 9.94
CA VAL A 163 -7.14 -10.13 10.42
C VAL A 163 -8.10 -10.39 9.27
N VAL A 164 -9.17 -11.11 9.54
CA VAL A 164 -10.24 -11.31 8.56
C VAL A 164 -10.93 -9.97 8.31
N GLY A 165 -10.85 -9.47 7.09
CA GLY A 165 -11.52 -8.25 6.67
C GLY A 165 -12.98 -8.52 6.38
N LYS A 166 -13.29 -8.86 5.13
CA LYS A 166 -14.66 -9.12 4.68
C LYS A 166 -14.90 -10.61 4.50
N LYS A 167 -16.04 -11.09 4.99
CA LYS A 167 -16.60 -12.42 4.68
C LYS A 167 -17.66 -12.26 3.59
N SER A 168 -17.37 -12.77 2.40
CA SER A 168 -18.24 -12.60 1.22
C SER A 168 -19.22 -13.76 1.05
N LEU A 169 -18.91 -14.95 1.59
CA LEU A 169 -19.75 -16.15 1.49
C LEU A 169 -19.96 -16.77 2.87
N SER A 170 -21.10 -17.43 3.03
CA SER A 170 -21.54 -18.09 4.27
C SER A 170 -21.76 -19.59 4.06
N ALA A 171 -21.91 -20.31 5.18
CA ALA A 171 -22.29 -21.72 5.12
C ALA A 171 -23.65 -21.90 4.44
N GLY A 172 -23.77 -22.93 3.62
CA GLY A 172 -24.95 -23.23 2.80
C GLY A 172 -24.95 -22.57 1.42
N GLU A 173 -24.04 -21.63 1.14
CA GLU A 173 -23.90 -21.02 -0.18
C GLU A 173 -22.99 -21.88 -1.08
N THR A 174 -23.16 -21.73 -2.39
CA THR A 174 -22.29 -22.38 -3.37
C THR A 174 -21.11 -21.50 -3.68
N ALA A 175 -19.91 -22.00 -3.43
CA ALA A 175 -18.67 -21.37 -3.85
C ALA A 175 -18.40 -21.69 -5.32
N LEU A 176 -17.93 -20.67 -6.05
CA LEU A 176 -17.44 -20.79 -7.41
C LEU A 176 -15.93 -20.54 -7.44
N PRO A 177 -15.21 -21.12 -8.42
CA PRO A 177 -13.80 -20.85 -8.61
C PRO A 177 -13.52 -19.35 -8.71
N SER A 178 -12.48 -18.89 -8.04
CA SER A 178 -12.05 -17.47 -8.01
C SER A 178 -13.01 -16.49 -7.32
N GLN A 179 -14.14 -16.95 -6.77
CA GLN A 179 -15.00 -16.13 -5.95
C GLN A 179 -14.45 -16.05 -4.52
N PRO A 180 -14.12 -14.85 -4.01
CA PRO A 180 -13.59 -14.70 -2.67
C PRO A 180 -14.59 -15.17 -1.60
N VAL A 181 -14.12 -15.99 -0.67
CA VAL A 181 -14.91 -16.39 0.52
C VAL A 181 -14.64 -15.42 1.66
N VAL A 182 -13.37 -15.13 1.90
CA VAL A 182 -12.91 -14.19 2.91
C VAL A 182 -11.71 -13.39 2.37
N SER A 183 -11.53 -12.16 2.87
CA SER A 183 -10.30 -11.40 2.67
C SER A 183 -9.49 -11.37 3.96
N ILE A 184 -8.17 -11.48 3.86
CA ILE A 184 -7.26 -11.38 5.01
C ILE A 184 -6.42 -10.13 4.83
N LEU A 185 -6.46 -9.25 5.83
CA LEU A 185 -5.72 -7.99 5.88
C LEU A 185 -4.44 -8.18 6.69
N SER A 186 -3.31 -7.86 6.11
CA SER A 186 -2.05 -7.84 6.84
C SER A 186 -1.93 -6.54 7.64
N ILE A 187 -1.91 -6.66 8.96
CA ILE A 187 -1.75 -5.53 9.88
C ILE A 187 -0.29 -5.22 10.22
N ARG A 188 0.68 -6.02 9.71
CA ARG A 188 2.11 -5.83 10.00
C ARG A 188 2.69 -4.57 9.35
N LYS A 189 2.18 -4.22 8.19
CA LYS A 189 2.56 -3.01 7.45
C LYS A 189 1.28 -2.30 7.04
N LEU A 190 1.11 -1.09 7.52
CA LEU A 190 0.01 -0.22 7.11
C LEU A 190 0.54 0.80 6.12
N LYS A 191 -0.29 1.23 5.21
CA LYS A 191 -0.02 2.33 4.29
C LYS A 191 -0.93 3.51 4.66
N VAL A 192 -0.44 4.71 4.44
CA VAL A 192 -1.26 5.91 4.55
C VAL A 192 -1.34 6.54 3.18
N LYS A 193 -2.55 6.57 2.63
CA LYS A 193 -2.82 7.22 1.36
C LYS A 193 -3.15 8.68 1.60
N VAL A 194 -2.42 9.55 0.92
CA VAL A 194 -2.53 11.00 1.04
C VAL A 194 -2.75 11.59 -0.34
N SER A 195 -3.74 12.46 -0.47
CA SER A 195 -3.96 13.22 -1.71
C SER A 195 -3.19 14.52 -1.64
N ILE A 196 -2.24 14.69 -2.57
CA ILE A 196 -1.35 15.86 -2.62
C ILE A 196 -1.63 16.62 -3.92
N PRO A 197 -1.76 17.96 -3.89
CA PRO A 197 -1.92 18.76 -5.08
C PRO A 197 -0.76 18.57 -6.07
N GLU A 198 -1.04 18.55 -7.36
CA GLU A 198 -0.06 18.31 -8.43
C GLU A 198 1.14 19.24 -8.35
N ARG A 199 0.92 20.53 -8.04
CA ARG A 199 1.97 21.54 -7.90
C ARG A 199 3.02 21.22 -6.82
N GLU A 200 2.67 20.41 -5.84
CA GLU A 200 3.52 20.10 -4.69
C GLU A 200 4.18 18.71 -4.82
N ILE A 201 3.64 17.85 -5.69
CA ILE A 201 4.18 16.49 -5.88
C ILE A 201 5.58 16.48 -6.48
N ALA A 202 5.96 17.55 -7.20
CA ALA A 202 7.29 17.67 -7.80
C ALA A 202 8.41 17.79 -6.74
N VAL A 203 8.11 18.40 -5.60
CA VAL A 203 9.08 18.65 -4.51
C VAL A 203 9.24 17.41 -3.60
N ILE A 204 8.25 16.51 -3.58
CA ILE A 204 8.27 15.32 -2.74
C ILE A 204 9.13 14.25 -3.41
N SER A 205 10.05 13.68 -2.67
CA SER A 205 10.87 12.54 -3.10
C SER A 205 10.60 11.32 -2.20
N PRO A 206 10.98 10.09 -2.62
CA PRO A 206 10.84 8.91 -1.77
C PRO A 206 11.57 8.99 -0.43
N SER A 207 12.58 9.87 -0.35
CA SER A 207 13.38 10.11 0.87
C SER A 207 12.91 11.32 1.69
N THR A 208 11.84 12.00 1.28
CA THR A 208 11.31 13.15 2.04
C THR A 208 10.87 12.68 3.42
N PRO A 209 11.39 13.31 4.51
CA PRO A 209 10.97 12.94 5.85
C PRO A 209 9.49 13.25 6.05
N SER A 210 8.77 12.31 6.59
CA SER A 210 7.35 12.44 6.87
C SER A 210 7.04 12.02 8.31
N SER A 211 6.09 12.70 8.91
CA SER A 211 5.54 12.33 10.22
C SER A 211 4.03 12.25 10.13
N LEU A 212 3.47 11.28 10.81
CA LEU A 212 2.02 11.09 10.92
C LEU A 212 1.58 11.41 12.33
N THR A 213 0.56 12.26 12.46
CA THR A 213 -0.12 12.50 13.72
C THR A 213 -1.44 11.76 13.70
N ILE A 214 -1.65 10.86 14.65
CA ILE A 214 -2.84 10.01 14.72
C ILE A 214 -3.71 10.51 15.88
N GLU A 215 -4.78 11.23 15.56
CA GLU A 215 -5.68 11.80 16.57
C GLU A 215 -6.36 10.72 17.43
N ALA A 216 -6.75 9.60 16.83
CA ALA A 216 -7.35 8.46 17.54
C ALA A 216 -6.42 7.85 18.62
N LEU A 217 -5.12 8.15 18.58
CA LEU A 217 -4.12 7.74 19.56
C LEU A 217 -3.61 8.95 20.39
N ASN A 218 -4.49 9.88 20.73
CA ASN A 218 -4.19 11.07 21.52
C ASN A 218 -3.06 11.95 20.89
N GLY A 219 -3.08 12.10 19.57
CA GLY A 219 -2.09 12.93 18.88
C GLY A 219 -0.69 12.30 18.78
N LYS A 220 -0.58 10.99 18.93
CA LYS A 220 0.70 10.30 18.82
C LYS A 220 1.33 10.51 17.45
N GLN A 221 2.56 10.98 17.45
CA GLN A 221 3.36 11.13 16.24
C GLN A 221 4.14 9.84 15.94
N VAL A 222 4.09 9.42 14.70
CA VAL A 222 4.80 8.26 14.17
C VAL A 222 5.59 8.71 12.96
N SER A 223 6.86 8.31 12.88
CA SER A 223 7.68 8.55 11.70
C SER A 223 7.13 7.77 10.51
N GLY A 224 6.95 8.45 9.38
CA GLY A 224 6.57 7.81 8.13
C GLY A 224 7.72 6.99 7.54
N GLY A 225 7.36 5.98 6.76
CA GLY A 225 8.30 5.17 6.00
C GLY A 225 8.61 5.79 4.63
N ALA A 226 9.07 4.97 3.68
CA ALA A 226 9.32 5.39 2.31
C ALA A 226 8.02 5.84 1.63
N ILE A 227 8.13 6.94 0.87
CA ILE A 227 7.02 7.49 0.10
C ILE A 227 6.98 6.83 -1.27
N GLU A 228 5.83 6.26 -1.63
CA GLU A 228 5.55 5.76 -2.97
C GLU A 228 4.61 6.75 -3.67
N LYS A 229 4.98 7.23 -4.84
CA LYS A 229 4.10 8.07 -5.68
C LYS A 229 3.22 7.16 -6.52
N GLY A 230 1.90 7.22 -6.26
CA GLY A 230 0.91 6.59 -7.14
C GLY A 230 0.56 7.55 -8.28
N VAL A 231 0.48 7.04 -9.50
CA VAL A 231 -0.15 7.75 -10.61
C VAL A 231 -1.64 7.39 -10.57
N VAL A 232 -2.47 8.38 -10.37
CA VAL A 232 -3.94 8.25 -10.44
C VAL A 232 -4.39 8.59 -11.84
#